data_e44fbfa7f02a521fb78979518ab0c06a
#
_entry.id   e44fbfa7f02a521fb78979518ab0c06a
#
_cell.length_a   1.000
_cell.length_b   1.000
_cell.length_c   1.000
_cell.angle_alpha   90.00
_cell.angle_beta   90.00
_cell.angle_gamma   90.00
#
_symmetry.space_group_name_H-M   'P 1'
#
loop_
_entity.id
_entity.type
_entity.pdbx_description
1 polymer ?
#
loop_
_entity_poly.entity_id
_entity_poly.type
_entity_poly.pdbx_seq_one_letter_code
_entity_poly.pdbx_strand_id
1 'polypeptide(L)'
;MGWVPDTIFSGRHAAQNVAFLHALEELPLGLVSWVLLAAMIAAIGWFFSSLKKDVSASGLPYSVIGVIFTVFLGLDGLFQPAVLNVKSDKPVAERIAGIVPEGKIYSYRTDITPGNRMHPFTINFYLGDRVMPFDVFEPEKGFLIVGNSEIEDFERTYPDYQVEEIFDSGHRSCDDHKILHFYRFWKHGE
;
A
#
# COMPACT_ATOMS: atom_id res chain seq x y z
N MET A 1 11.91 19.21 5.44
CA MET A 1 12.32 18.62 6.73
C MET A 1 11.04 18.20 7.42
N GLY A 2 10.82 16.89 7.58
CA GLY A 2 9.64 16.38 8.25
C GLY A 2 9.65 16.74 9.74
N TRP A 3 8.49 16.91 10.33
CA TRP A 3 8.36 17.18 11.77
C TRP A 3 8.27 15.89 12.58
N VAL A 4 8.08 14.74 11.92
CA VAL A 4 8.03 13.42 12.56
C VAL A 4 9.44 12.83 12.67
N PRO A 5 9.96 12.59 13.88
CA PRO A 5 11.23 11.89 14.05
C PRO A 5 11.06 10.39 13.78
N ASP A 6 12.01 9.76 13.08
CA ASP A 6 12.02 8.32 12.78
C ASP A 6 12.05 7.43 14.03
N THR A 7 12.44 8.01 15.18
CA THR A 7 12.56 7.31 16.46
C THR A 7 11.34 7.45 17.38
N ILE A 8 10.25 8.06 16.91
CA ILE A 8 9.05 8.31 17.75
C ILE A 8 8.36 7.01 18.21
N PHE A 9 8.52 5.94 17.46
CA PHE A 9 7.97 4.64 17.79
C PHE A 9 9.06 3.62 18.08
N SER A 10 8.72 2.64 18.92
CA SER A 10 9.54 1.46 19.20
C SER A 10 8.71 0.18 19.04
N GLY A 11 9.40 -0.98 18.87
CA GLY A 11 8.78 -2.28 18.77
C GLY A 11 8.56 -2.75 17.32
N ARG A 12 7.88 -3.89 17.18
CA ARG A 12 7.75 -4.65 15.92
C ARG A 12 7.16 -3.84 14.74
N HIS A 13 6.30 -2.88 15.02
CA HIS A 13 5.60 -2.09 14.00
C HIS A 13 6.12 -0.65 13.89
N ALA A 14 7.26 -0.33 14.53
CA ALA A 14 7.79 1.02 14.55
C ALA A 14 7.99 1.61 13.15
N ALA A 15 8.67 0.89 12.27
CA ALA A 15 8.93 1.34 10.90
C ALA A 15 7.64 1.61 10.12
N GLN A 16 6.63 0.74 10.25
CA GLN A 16 5.33 0.92 9.59
C GLN A 16 4.57 2.15 10.12
N ASN A 17 4.61 2.37 11.44
CA ASN A 17 3.96 3.52 12.06
C ASN A 17 4.64 4.84 11.66
N VAL A 18 5.98 4.85 11.56
CA VAL A 18 6.75 5.99 11.03
C VAL A 18 6.35 6.26 9.57
N ALA A 19 6.28 5.23 8.73
CA ALA A 19 5.86 5.37 7.34
C ALA A 19 4.44 5.95 7.20
N PHE A 20 3.50 5.58 8.09
CA PHE A 20 2.17 6.17 8.12
C PHE A 20 2.18 7.66 8.45
N LEU A 21 3.00 8.08 9.42
CA LEU A 21 3.12 9.49 9.76
C LEU A 21 3.76 10.31 8.64
N HIS A 22 4.79 9.78 7.97
CA HIS A 22 5.37 10.43 6.79
C HIS A 22 4.37 10.55 5.65
N ALA A 23 3.57 9.49 5.40
CA ALA A 23 2.50 9.57 4.40
C ALA A 23 1.44 10.63 4.74
N LEU A 24 1.16 10.85 6.03
CA LEU A 24 0.28 11.95 6.47
C LEU A 24 0.93 13.33 6.31
N GLU A 25 2.25 13.46 6.54
CA GLU A 25 2.98 14.72 6.27
C GLU A 25 2.97 15.09 4.79
N GLU A 26 3.07 14.09 3.92
CA GLU A 26 3.14 14.26 2.46
C GLU A 26 1.75 14.38 1.81
N LEU A 27 0.66 14.28 2.57
CA LEU A 27 -0.69 14.41 2.04
C LEU A 27 -0.85 15.77 1.32
N PRO A 28 -1.21 15.75 0.03
CA PRO A 28 -1.53 16.99 -0.67
C PRO A 28 -2.84 17.55 -0.08
N LEU A 29 -2.73 18.57 0.76
CA LEU A 29 -3.89 19.25 1.32
C LEU A 29 -4.59 20.08 0.23
N GLY A 30 -5.47 19.43 -0.52
CA GLY A 30 -6.33 20.05 -1.51
C GLY A 30 -7.50 20.82 -0.87
N LEU A 31 -8.31 21.47 -1.71
CA LEU A 31 -9.49 22.23 -1.26
C LEU A 31 -10.42 21.38 -0.36
N VAL A 32 -10.64 20.12 -0.73
CA VAL A 32 -11.50 19.20 0.04
C VAL A 32 -10.96 18.97 1.45
N SER A 33 -9.65 18.79 1.61
CA SER A 33 -9.00 18.62 2.91
C SER A 33 -9.21 19.85 3.82
N TRP A 34 -9.05 21.04 3.27
CA TRP A 34 -9.28 22.29 4.00
C TRP A 34 -10.75 22.47 4.40
N VAL A 35 -11.69 22.12 3.51
CA VAL A 35 -13.14 22.14 3.82
C VAL A 35 -13.47 21.15 4.95
N LEU A 36 -12.92 19.95 4.93
CA LEU A 36 -13.14 18.95 5.99
C LEU A 36 -12.57 19.42 7.33
N LEU A 37 -11.37 19.98 7.34
CA LEU A 37 -10.75 20.53 8.55
C LEU A 37 -11.58 21.71 9.11
N ALA A 38 -12.02 22.62 8.25
CA ALA A 38 -12.87 23.73 8.66
C ALA A 38 -14.22 23.25 9.22
N ALA A 39 -14.85 22.26 8.59
CA ALA A 39 -16.10 21.66 9.06
C ALA A 39 -15.92 20.99 10.44
N MET A 40 -14.81 20.28 10.65
CA MET A 40 -14.49 19.64 11.93
C MET A 40 -14.29 20.70 13.04
N ILE A 41 -13.53 21.78 12.77
CA ILE A 41 -13.34 22.89 13.73
C ILE A 41 -14.68 23.55 14.05
N ALA A 42 -15.52 23.81 13.04
CA ALA A 42 -16.83 24.39 13.22
C ALA A 42 -17.76 23.49 14.06
N ALA A 43 -17.77 22.19 13.82
CA ALA A 43 -18.56 21.22 14.59
C ALA A 43 -18.13 21.16 16.07
N ILE A 44 -16.81 21.14 16.32
CA ILE A 44 -16.24 21.20 17.67
C ILE A 44 -16.62 22.52 18.36
N GLY A 45 -16.48 23.66 17.67
CA GLY A 45 -16.90 24.96 18.19
C GLY A 45 -18.39 25.02 18.52
N TRP A 46 -19.22 24.46 17.65
CA TRP A 46 -20.67 24.33 17.91
C TRP A 46 -20.95 23.47 19.13
N PHE A 47 -20.29 22.33 19.28
CA PHE A 47 -20.42 21.45 20.45
C PHE A 47 -20.08 22.21 21.75
N PHE A 48 -18.92 22.88 21.83
CA PHE A 48 -18.56 23.64 23.02
C PHE A 48 -19.50 24.83 23.29
N SER A 49 -20.01 25.48 22.25
CA SER A 49 -21.03 26.52 22.39
C SER A 49 -22.34 25.98 22.93
N SER A 50 -22.71 24.74 22.56
CA SER A 50 -23.89 24.06 23.03
C SER A 50 -23.80 23.66 24.51
N LEU A 51 -22.59 23.37 25.01
CA LEU A 51 -22.34 23.10 26.43
C LEU A 51 -22.48 24.34 27.31
N LYS A 52 -22.21 25.54 26.78
CA LYS A 52 -22.23 26.80 27.56
C LYS A 52 -23.61 27.44 27.65
N LYS A 53 -24.54 27.09 26.78
CA LYS A 53 -25.93 27.59 26.82
C LYS A 53 -26.76 26.67 27.69
N ASP A 54 -27.68 27.22 28.49
CA ASP A 54 -28.77 26.44 29.12
C ASP A 54 -29.63 25.85 27.99
N VAL A 55 -29.22 24.74 27.50
CA VAL A 55 -29.69 24.15 26.25
C VAL A 55 -31.02 23.51 26.48
N SER A 56 -32.04 23.98 25.78
CA SER A 56 -33.19 23.13 25.52
C SER A 56 -32.67 21.78 25.02
N ALA A 57 -33.13 20.67 25.60
CA ALA A 57 -32.58 19.33 25.48
C ALA A 57 -32.32 18.81 24.02
N SER A 58 -32.66 19.57 23.00
CA SER A 58 -32.55 19.20 21.59
C SER A 58 -31.23 19.60 20.89
N GLY A 59 -30.53 20.62 21.33
CA GLY A 59 -29.34 21.13 20.62
C GLY A 59 -28.07 20.28 20.86
N LEU A 60 -27.89 19.75 22.07
CA LEU A 60 -26.71 18.99 22.44
C LEU A 60 -26.57 17.67 21.63
N PRO A 61 -27.62 16.82 21.48
CA PRO A 61 -27.50 15.62 20.68
C PRO A 61 -27.08 15.89 19.22
N TYR A 62 -27.62 16.93 18.59
CA TYR A 62 -27.25 17.27 17.21
C TYR A 62 -25.81 17.75 17.09
N SER A 63 -25.28 18.50 18.07
CA SER A 63 -23.87 18.90 18.06
C SER A 63 -22.92 17.72 18.24
N VAL A 64 -23.27 16.74 19.08
CA VAL A 64 -22.52 15.48 19.23
C VAL A 64 -22.50 14.69 17.92
N ILE A 65 -23.67 14.53 17.27
CA ILE A 65 -23.76 13.86 15.97
C ILE A 65 -22.91 14.59 14.94
N GLY A 66 -22.96 15.94 14.92
CA GLY A 66 -22.14 16.74 14.01
C GLY A 66 -20.64 16.53 14.19
N VAL A 67 -20.15 16.46 15.44
CA VAL A 67 -18.74 16.16 15.73
C VAL A 67 -18.39 14.75 15.28
N ILE A 68 -19.18 13.75 15.65
CA ILE A 68 -18.93 12.36 15.26
C ILE A 68 -18.86 12.25 13.73
N PHE A 69 -19.83 12.81 13.02
CA PHE A 69 -19.91 12.74 11.57
C PHE A 69 -18.71 13.42 10.89
N THR A 70 -18.29 14.61 11.34
CA THR A 70 -17.13 15.30 10.77
C THR A 70 -15.82 14.62 11.09
N VAL A 71 -15.67 13.97 12.27
CA VAL A 71 -14.50 13.15 12.59
C VAL A 71 -14.43 11.92 11.67
N PHE A 72 -15.55 11.22 11.44
CA PHE A 72 -15.56 10.10 10.49
C PHE A 72 -15.23 10.54 9.07
N LEU A 73 -15.79 11.66 8.60
CA LEU A 73 -15.42 12.21 7.28
C LEU A 73 -13.94 12.58 7.20
N GLY A 74 -13.36 13.12 8.26
CA GLY A 74 -11.92 13.42 8.33
C GLY A 74 -11.06 12.15 8.31
N LEU A 75 -11.48 11.11 9.04
CA LEU A 75 -10.81 9.82 9.02
C LEU A 75 -10.88 9.17 7.63
N ASP A 76 -12.06 9.11 7.02
CA ASP A 76 -12.25 8.47 5.72
C ASP A 76 -11.65 9.29 4.57
N GLY A 77 -11.72 10.61 4.64
CA GLY A 77 -11.28 11.48 3.55
C GLY A 77 -9.80 11.87 3.60
N LEU A 78 -9.15 11.83 4.77
CA LEU A 78 -7.77 12.26 4.95
C LEU A 78 -6.87 11.13 5.44
N PHE A 79 -7.23 10.49 6.54
CA PHE A 79 -6.37 9.53 7.22
C PHE A 79 -6.32 8.17 6.50
N GLN A 80 -7.48 7.59 6.19
CA GLN A 80 -7.55 6.26 5.59
C GLN A 80 -6.84 6.15 4.23
N PRO A 81 -6.99 7.09 3.29
CA PRO A 81 -6.28 7.01 2.02
C PRO A 81 -4.76 6.99 2.19
N ALA A 82 -4.20 7.79 3.11
CA ALA A 82 -2.78 7.79 3.40
C ALA A 82 -2.30 6.44 3.95
N VAL A 83 -3.00 5.92 4.98
CA VAL A 83 -2.67 4.65 5.62
C VAL A 83 -2.82 3.47 4.65
N LEU A 84 -3.88 3.45 3.85
CA LEU A 84 -4.11 2.39 2.88
C LEU A 84 -3.07 2.38 1.78
N ASN A 85 -2.62 3.55 1.29
CA ASN A 85 -1.57 3.63 0.29
C ASN A 85 -0.24 3.06 0.81
N VAL A 86 0.13 3.32 2.07
CA VAL A 86 1.35 2.75 2.67
C VAL A 86 1.25 1.23 2.87
N LYS A 87 0.05 0.71 3.14
CA LYS A 87 -0.19 -0.74 3.32
C LYS A 87 -0.45 -1.48 2.02
N SER A 88 -0.82 -0.78 0.97
CA SER A 88 -1.25 -1.38 -0.29
C SER A 88 -0.05 -1.63 -1.20
N ASP A 89 -0.09 -2.73 -1.94
CA ASP A 89 0.84 -3.00 -3.03
C ASP A 89 0.50 -2.21 -4.31
N LYS A 90 -0.50 -1.32 -4.27
CA LYS A 90 -0.90 -0.50 -5.40
C LYS A 90 0.25 0.36 -5.97
N PRO A 91 1.06 1.08 -5.15
CA PRO A 91 2.19 1.86 -5.68
C PRO A 91 3.22 0.98 -6.39
N VAL A 92 3.45 -0.25 -5.89
CA VAL A 92 4.35 -1.23 -6.53
C VAL A 92 3.78 -1.65 -7.89
N ALA A 93 2.50 -1.98 -7.94
CA ALA A 93 1.81 -2.36 -9.18
C ALA A 93 1.81 -1.20 -10.20
N GLU A 94 1.58 0.04 -9.79
CA GLU A 94 1.65 1.22 -10.65
C GLU A 94 3.06 1.44 -11.21
N ARG A 95 4.11 1.22 -10.40
CA ARG A 95 5.50 1.28 -10.85
C ARG A 95 5.80 0.19 -11.88
N ILE A 96 5.34 -1.04 -11.64
CA ILE A 96 5.45 -2.14 -12.60
C ILE A 96 4.71 -1.81 -13.90
N ALA A 97 3.49 -1.29 -13.83
CA ALA A 97 2.71 -0.90 -15.00
C ALA A 97 3.39 0.21 -15.82
N GLY A 98 4.12 1.12 -15.16
CA GLY A 98 4.93 2.15 -15.82
C GLY A 98 6.12 1.57 -16.61
N ILE A 99 6.69 0.45 -16.15
CA ILE A 99 7.83 -0.23 -16.82
C ILE A 99 7.31 -1.20 -17.89
N VAL A 100 6.24 -1.91 -17.58
CA VAL A 100 5.61 -2.93 -18.43
C VAL A 100 4.14 -2.57 -18.65
N PRO A 101 3.82 -1.60 -19.51
CA PRO A 101 2.45 -1.14 -19.72
C PRO A 101 1.55 -2.23 -20.28
N GLU A 102 2.09 -3.15 -21.08
CA GLU A 102 1.36 -4.25 -21.69
C GLU A 102 2.14 -5.57 -21.63
N GLY A 103 1.44 -6.70 -21.71
CA GLY A 103 2.01 -8.04 -21.74
C GLY A 103 1.96 -8.76 -20.39
N LYS A 104 2.50 -9.98 -20.40
CA LYS A 104 2.53 -10.87 -19.24
C LYS A 104 3.71 -10.53 -18.33
N ILE A 105 3.48 -10.66 -17.04
CA ILE A 105 4.48 -10.60 -15.98
C ILE A 105 4.44 -11.95 -15.29
N TYR A 106 5.56 -12.41 -14.77
CA TYR A 106 5.64 -13.73 -14.15
C TYR A 106 5.92 -13.60 -12.66
N SER A 107 5.45 -14.57 -11.88
CA SER A 107 5.76 -14.66 -10.46
C SER A 107 6.30 -16.04 -10.12
N TYR A 108 7.27 -16.09 -9.21
CA TYR A 108 7.81 -17.31 -8.66
C TYR A 108 7.67 -17.33 -7.14
N ARG A 109 7.23 -18.47 -6.61
CA ARG A 109 7.03 -18.67 -5.17
C ARG A 109 7.31 -20.13 -4.80
N THR A 110 8.02 -20.34 -3.68
CA THR A 110 8.39 -21.66 -3.17
C THR A 110 7.38 -22.27 -2.20
N ASP A 111 6.59 -21.40 -1.54
CA ASP A 111 5.69 -21.77 -0.44
C ASP A 111 4.33 -22.30 -0.90
N ILE A 112 4.18 -22.57 -2.19
CA ILE A 112 2.91 -22.95 -2.78
C ILE A 112 2.95 -24.40 -3.23
N THR A 113 1.98 -25.18 -2.74
CA THR A 113 1.75 -26.56 -3.18
C THR A 113 1.43 -26.62 -4.67
N PRO A 114 1.97 -27.61 -5.41
CA PRO A 114 1.60 -27.81 -6.81
C PRO A 114 0.07 -27.86 -6.97
N GLY A 115 -0.48 -26.95 -7.76
CA GLY A 115 -1.93 -26.80 -7.98
C GLY A 115 -2.59 -25.62 -7.26
N ASN A 116 -1.95 -25.01 -6.26
CA ASN A 116 -2.45 -23.79 -5.61
C ASN A 116 -1.40 -22.67 -5.70
N ARG A 117 -1.11 -22.25 -6.91
CA ARG A 117 -0.07 -21.27 -7.23
C ARG A 117 -0.67 -19.87 -7.17
N MET A 118 -0.70 -19.30 -5.96
CA MET A 118 -1.16 -17.94 -5.78
C MET A 118 -0.08 -16.96 -6.23
N HIS A 119 -0.43 -16.12 -7.17
CA HIS A 119 0.32 -14.92 -7.50
C HIS A 119 0.24 -13.92 -6.34
N PRO A 120 1.07 -12.88 -6.31
CA PRO A 120 0.82 -11.73 -5.48
C PRO A 120 -0.55 -11.13 -5.89
N PHE A 121 -1.59 -11.54 -5.16
CA PHE A 121 -2.99 -11.31 -5.54
C PHE A 121 -3.30 -9.83 -5.71
N THR A 122 -2.87 -9.01 -4.75
CA THR A 122 -3.14 -7.57 -4.75
C THR A 122 -2.43 -6.89 -5.93
N ILE A 123 -1.16 -7.23 -6.19
CA ILE A 123 -0.43 -6.69 -7.36
C ILE A 123 -1.11 -7.15 -8.65
N ASN A 124 -1.46 -8.43 -8.75
CA ASN A 124 -2.10 -8.96 -9.94
C ASN A 124 -3.45 -8.28 -10.23
N PHE A 125 -4.24 -8.01 -9.18
CA PHE A 125 -5.49 -7.26 -9.29
C PHE A 125 -5.27 -5.86 -9.91
N TYR A 126 -4.29 -5.09 -9.40
CA TYR A 126 -4.00 -3.76 -9.94
C TYR A 126 -3.36 -3.80 -11.33
N LEU A 127 -2.72 -4.90 -11.70
CA LEU A 127 -2.15 -5.10 -13.04
C LEU A 127 -3.17 -5.68 -14.04
N GLY A 128 -4.44 -5.90 -13.65
CA GLY A 128 -5.48 -6.43 -14.53
C GLY A 128 -5.25 -7.90 -14.90
N ASP A 129 -4.90 -8.73 -13.92
CA ASP A 129 -4.71 -10.18 -14.03
C ASP A 129 -3.65 -10.61 -15.07
N ARG A 130 -2.55 -9.86 -15.16
CA ARG A 130 -1.44 -10.12 -16.09
C ARG A 130 -0.30 -10.95 -15.49
N VAL A 131 -0.33 -11.20 -14.17
CA VAL A 131 0.71 -11.97 -13.48
C VAL A 131 0.43 -13.46 -13.64
N MET A 132 1.41 -14.18 -14.18
CA MET A 132 1.33 -15.61 -14.47
C MET A 132 2.38 -16.39 -13.65
N PRO A 133 2.11 -17.63 -13.25
CA PRO A 133 3.10 -18.46 -12.57
C PRO A 133 4.25 -18.82 -13.53
N PHE A 134 5.48 -18.50 -13.12
CA PHE A 134 6.68 -18.74 -13.93
C PHE A 134 6.87 -20.22 -14.28
N ASP A 135 6.75 -21.08 -13.29
CA ASP A 135 6.96 -22.52 -13.38
C ASP A 135 5.92 -23.30 -14.21
N VAL A 136 4.84 -22.64 -14.64
CA VAL A 136 3.87 -23.20 -15.58
C VAL A 136 4.22 -22.87 -17.03
N PHE A 137 4.75 -21.66 -17.24
CA PHE A 137 4.96 -21.13 -18.58
C PHE A 137 6.41 -21.20 -19.04
N GLU A 138 7.37 -21.15 -18.10
CA GLU A 138 8.82 -21.16 -18.35
C GLU A 138 9.22 -20.34 -19.58
N PRO A 139 8.87 -19.04 -19.64
CA PRO A 139 9.09 -18.21 -20.80
C PRO A 139 10.58 -17.91 -20.99
N GLU A 140 11.04 -17.75 -22.22
CA GLU A 140 12.47 -17.49 -22.52
C GLU A 140 12.96 -16.14 -22.00
N LYS A 141 12.11 -15.15 -21.97
CA LYS A 141 12.42 -13.81 -21.45
C LYS A 141 11.16 -13.10 -20.94
N GLY A 142 11.36 -12.11 -20.09
CA GLY A 142 10.26 -11.32 -19.57
C GLY A 142 10.57 -10.58 -18.28
N PHE A 143 9.56 -10.43 -17.45
CA PHE A 143 9.65 -9.77 -16.15
C PHE A 143 9.12 -10.70 -15.07
N LEU A 144 9.80 -10.70 -13.91
CA LEU A 144 9.58 -11.61 -12.79
C LEU A 144 9.35 -10.82 -11.50
N ILE A 145 8.31 -11.18 -10.76
CA ILE A 145 8.10 -10.77 -9.38
C ILE A 145 8.47 -11.93 -8.48
N VAL A 146 9.36 -11.71 -7.53
CA VAL A 146 9.82 -12.74 -6.59
C VAL A 146 10.06 -12.14 -5.21
N GLY A 147 9.77 -12.90 -4.16
CA GLY A 147 10.08 -12.51 -2.78
C GLY A 147 11.58 -12.55 -2.50
N ASN A 148 12.06 -11.66 -1.65
CA ASN A 148 13.48 -11.55 -1.27
C ASN A 148 14.09 -12.87 -0.75
N SER A 149 13.28 -13.73 -0.17
CA SER A 149 13.72 -15.05 0.35
C SER A 149 13.68 -16.16 -0.71
N GLU A 150 13.22 -15.88 -1.91
CA GLU A 150 12.94 -16.90 -2.94
C GLU A 150 13.82 -16.77 -4.17
N ILE A 151 14.56 -15.68 -4.32
CA ILE A 151 15.40 -15.45 -5.48
C ILE A 151 16.53 -16.49 -5.59
N GLU A 152 17.17 -16.85 -4.47
CA GLU A 152 18.22 -17.87 -4.46
C GLU A 152 17.68 -19.25 -4.86
N ASP A 153 16.44 -19.55 -4.48
CA ASP A 153 15.78 -20.78 -4.88
C ASP A 153 15.40 -20.78 -6.36
N PHE A 154 14.95 -19.65 -6.88
CA PHE A 154 14.71 -19.47 -8.30
C PHE A 154 15.97 -19.70 -9.14
N GLU A 155 17.09 -19.07 -8.80
CA GLU A 155 18.36 -19.20 -9.51
C GLU A 155 18.90 -20.64 -9.43
N ARG A 156 18.72 -21.32 -8.31
CA ARG A 156 19.10 -22.73 -8.15
C ARG A 156 18.22 -23.66 -8.98
N THR A 157 16.91 -23.39 -9.06
CA THR A 157 15.93 -24.23 -9.77
C THR A 157 16.00 -24.02 -11.28
N TYR A 158 16.33 -22.80 -11.70
CA TYR A 158 16.38 -22.39 -13.10
C TYR A 158 17.74 -21.81 -13.47
N PRO A 159 18.84 -22.61 -13.42
CA PRO A 159 20.21 -22.12 -13.61
C PRO A 159 20.48 -21.59 -15.03
N ASP A 160 19.62 -21.96 -15.99
CA ASP A 160 19.73 -21.48 -17.38
C ASP A 160 19.20 -20.06 -17.57
N TYR A 161 18.63 -19.44 -16.53
CA TYR A 161 18.11 -18.09 -16.59
C TYR A 161 19.04 -17.10 -15.91
N GLN A 162 19.14 -15.93 -16.51
CA GLN A 162 19.76 -14.75 -15.89
C GLN A 162 18.68 -13.80 -15.43
N VAL A 163 18.92 -13.13 -14.31
CA VAL A 163 18.03 -12.13 -13.72
C VAL A 163 18.77 -10.82 -13.49
N GLU A 164 18.13 -9.72 -13.79
CA GLU A 164 18.60 -8.36 -13.52
C GLU A 164 17.56 -7.63 -12.69
N GLU A 165 17.95 -7.20 -11.49
CA GLU A 165 17.03 -6.47 -10.63
C GLU A 165 16.76 -5.07 -11.17
N ILE A 166 15.48 -4.71 -11.27
CA ILE A 166 15.05 -3.38 -11.69
C ILE A 166 14.75 -2.52 -10.47
N PHE A 167 14.03 -3.09 -9.49
CA PHE A 167 13.76 -2.45 -8.20
C PHE A 167 13.20 -3.44 -7.18
N ASP A 168 13.21 -3.06 -5.91
CA ASP A 168 12.46 -3.70 -4.83
C ASP A 168 11.23 -2.88 -4.42
N SER A 169 10.31 -3.50 -3.69
CA SER A 169 9.09 -2.85 -3.20
C SER A 169 9.35 -1.84 -2.07
N GLY A 170 10.51 -1.84 -1.44
CA GLY A 170 10.86 -1.01 -0.28
C GLY A 170 10.09 -1.36 1.01
N HIS A 171 9.02 -2.12 0.91
CA HIS A 171 8.18 -2.54 2.03
C HIS A 171 7.64 -3.96 1.82
N ARG A 172 7.12 -4.55 2.89
CA ARG A 172 6.54 -5.89 2.82
C ARG A 172 5.19 -5.83 2.12
N SER A 173 5.00 -6.73 1.17
CA SER A 173 3.71 -6.95 0.51
C SER A 173 2.60 -7.27 1.52
N CYS A 174 1.40 -6.84 1.22
CA CYS A 174 0.24 -7.11 2.06
C CYS A 174 -0.24 -8.57 1.95
N ASP A 175 0.12 -9.30 0.89
CA ASP A 175 -0.33 -10.67 0.67
C ASP A 175 0.52 -11.69 1.42
N ASP A 176 1.86 -11.58 1.35
CA ASP A 176 2.77 -12.60 1.87
C ASP A 176 3.80 -12.09 2.87
N HIS A 177 3.76 -10.79 3.17
CA HIS A 177 4.66 -10.11 4.09
C HIS A 177 6.16 -10.17 3.70
N LYS A 178 6.47 -10.47 2.45
CA LYS A 178 7.82 -10.45 1.87
C LYS A 178 8.09 -9.11 1.18
N ILE A 179 9.36 -8.71 1.13
CA ILE A 179 9.79 -7.65 0.23
C ILE A 179 9.81 -8.26 -1.16
N LEU A 180 9.10 -7.64 -2.09
CA LEU A 180 9.01 -8.11 -3.47
C LEU A 180 10.05 -7.40 -4.31
N HIS A 181 10.75 -8.16 -5.12
CA HIS A 181 11.72 -7.69 -6.08
C HIS A 181 11.17 -7.88 -7.49
N PHE A 182 11.44 -6.93 -8.35
CA PHE A 182 11.04 -6.94 -9.74
C PHE A 182 12.26 -7.03 -10.61
N TYR A 183 12.36 -8.14 -11.37
CA TYR A 183 13.50 -8.48 -12.23
C TYR A 183 13.10 -8.46 -13.69
N ARG A 184 14.08 -8.20 -14.56
CA ARG A 184 14.10 -8.66 -15.94
C ARG A 184 14.79 -10.01 -15.96
N PHE A 185 14.32 -10.95 -16.76
CA PHE A 185 14.97 -12.24 -16.93
C PHE A 185 15.04 -12.65 -18.40
N TRP A 186 16.03 -13.49 -18.70
CA TRP A 186 16.21 -14.11 -20.01
C TRP A 186 16.95 -15.44 -19.86
N LYS A 187 16.69 -16.39 -20.79
CA LYS A 187 17.36 -17.68 -20.82
C LYS A 187 18.72 -17.56 -21.49
N HIS A 188 19.75 -18.22 -20.95
CA HIS A 188 21.08 -18.29 -21.55
C HIS A 188 21.01 -18.91 -22.95
N GLY A 189 21.52 -18.19 -23.97
CA GLY A 189 21.63 -18.74 -25.33
C GLY A 189 21.04 -17.88 -26.45
N GLU A 190 20.49 -16.70 -26.11
CA GLU A 190 20.12 -15.67 -27.11
C GLU A 190 21.05 -14.44 -27.06
#